data_859eff0e4f7797af8fedc992e6c1039e
#
_entry.id   859eff0e4f7797af8fedc992e6c1039e
#
_cell.length_a   1.000
_cell.length_b   1.000
_cell.length_c   1.000
_cell.angle_alpha   90.00
_cell.angle_beta   90.00
_cell.angle_gamma   90.00
#
_symmetry.space_group_name_H-M   'P 1'
#
loop_
_entity.id
_entity.type
_entity.pdbx_description
1 polymer ?
#
loop_
_entity_poly.entity_id
_entity_poly.type
_entity_poly.pdbx_seq_one_letter_code
_entity_poly.pdbx_strand_id
1 'polypeptide(L)'
;KILYGNGFNEIIAFESEDINKRDNFFGFWLTDWMRPFENIIEKKWYKWTIGNKNLDITHTSLDKPYCVISFKTWKKFCLETKNNLEIVNKQVVQYFPEQNYFKIITTDNKIYYAQNIYDSRSTKEKKGELLQHFFGINITVADNTFNENKLTLMHFTEEKNVLHFIYILPFSHNKALVESTVFSKDVFHSSWYRQRINDYLKRNNINTFKEQSSEKGVIPMFFAEEKRSVNSNIFNIGIRGGACKPSTGYAFSFLIKQIQLLKSSKKNYVNIHNFLERKMDKVFINFLKNNREDGKSFIKLASNLNGNEFQSFMMGESNLLTKLKIINSMPKLPFIKELFK
;
A
#
# COMPACT_ATOMS: atom_id res chain seq x y z
N LYS A 1 -7.93 -10.33 -8.66
CA LYS A 1 -6.94 -10.64 -7.59
C LYS A 1 -6.72 -12.13 -7.52
N ILE A 2 -5.46 -12.52 -7.61
CA ILE A 2 -5.06 -13.92 -7.70
C ILE A 2 -4.81 -14.44 -6.30
N LEU A 3 -5.45 -15.56 -5.95
CA LEU A 3 -5.26 -16.24 -4.66
C LEU A 3 -4.16 -17.30 -4.78
N TYR A 4 -3.19 -17.23 -3.90
CA TYR A 4 -2.18 -18.26 -3.75
C TYR A 4 -2.67 -19.32 -2.75
N GLY A 5 -2.88 -20.56 -3.20
CA GLY A 5 -3.32 -21.65 -2.32
C GLY A 5 -3.52 -22.98 -3.06
N ASN A 6 -3.09 -24.08 -2.44
CA ASN A 6 -3.44 -25.44 -2.89
C ASN A 6 -4.86 -25.77 -2.39
N GLY A 7 -5.78 -26.17 -3.26
CA GLY A 7 -7.11 -26.61 -2.83
C GLY A 7 -8.32 -26.15 -3.65
N PHE A 8 -8.09 -25.34 -4.71
CA PHE A 8 -9.17 -25.01 -5.65
C PHE A 8 -9.01 -25.84 -6.92
N ASN A 9 -10.11 -26.44 -7.37
CA ASN A 9 -10.10 -27.20 -8.63
C ASN A 9 -10.01 -26.25 -9.83
N GLU A 10 -10.63 -25.05 -9.74
CA GLU A 10 -10.69 -24.04 -10.78
C GLU A 10 -10.81 -22.66 -10.18
N ILE A 11 -10.10 -21.68 -10.74
CA ILE A 11 -10.12 -20.30 -10.27
C ILE A 11 -10.36 -19.38 -11.46
N ILE A 12 -11.39 -18.55 -11.38
CA ILE A 12 -11.65 -17.47 -12.33
C ILE A 12 -11.41 -16.14 -11.64
N ALA A 13 -10.50 -15.33 -12.18
CA ALA A 13 -10.22 -13.98 -11.69
C ALA A 13 -10.79 -12.95 -12.67
N PHE A 14 -11.69 -12.12 -12.17
CA PHE A 14 -12.27 -11.01 -12.94
C PHE A 14 -11.49 -9.73 -12.68
N GLU A 15 -11.08 -9.05 -13.75
CA GLU A 15 -10.40 -7.77 -13.71
C GLU A 15 -11.10 -6.77 -14.63
N SER A 16 -11.44 -5.59 -14.09
CA SER A 16 -12.16 -4.56 -14.85
C SER A 16 -11.30 -3.85 -15.89
N GLU A 17 -9.99 -3.88 -15.72
CA GLU A 17 -9.00 -3.28 -16.60
C GLU A 17 -8.12 -4.34 -17.24
N ASP A 18 -7.54 -4.01 -18.38
CA ASP A 18 -6.53 -4.88 -19.00
C ASP A 18 -5.29 -4.97 -18.12
N ILE A 19 -5.13 -6.11 -17.46
CA ILE A 19 -4.02 -6.36 -16.56
C ILE A 19 -2.64 -6.35 -17.25
N ASN A 20 -2.59 -6.41 -18.58
CA ASN A 20 -1.33 -6.32 -19.32
C ASN A 20 -0.82 -4.88 -19.40
N LYS A 21 -1.70 -3.90 -19.19
CA LYS A 21 -1.34 -2.47 -19.20
C LYS A 21 -0.91 -1.93 -17.83
N ARG A 22 -0.99 -2.76 -16.77
CA ARG A 22 -0.54 -2.35 -15.43
C ARG A 22 0.97 -2.44 -15.34
N ASP A 23 1.61 -1.32 -15.01
CA ASP A 23 3.06 -1.18 -14.80
C ASP A 23 3.32 -0.47 -13.47
N ASN A 24 2.78 -1.03 -12.40
CA ASN A 24 2.94 -0.51 -11.05
C ASN A 24 3.79 -1.44 -10.19
N PHE A 25 4.38 -0.85 -9.14
CA PHE A 25 5.18 -1.56 -8.17
C PHE A 25 4.44 -1.75 -6.85
N PHE A 26 4.71 -2.88 -6.19
CA PHE A 26 4.31 -3.15 -4.83
C PHE A 26 5.51 -2.96 -3.92
N GLY A 27 5.56 -1.82 -3.22
CA GLY A 27 6.55 -1.56 -2.18
C GLY A 27 6.11 -2.14 -0.83
N PHE A 28 7.02 -2.84 -0.12
CA PHE A 28 6.73 -3.46 1.16
C PHE A 28 7.99 -3.74 1.96
N TRP A 29 7.82 -3.94 3.27
CA TRP A 29 8.89 -4.42 4.14
C TRP A 29 8.94 -5.95 4.11
N LEU A 30 10.14 -6.54 4.09
CA LEU A 30 10.33 -8.00 4.13
C LEU A 30 9.98 -8.54 5.53
N THR A 31 8.72 -8.85 5.72
CA THR A 31 8.18 -9.50 6.92
C THR A 31 8.20 -11.02 6.76
N ASP A 32 8.00 -11.77 7.85
CA ASP A 32 8.07 -13.23 7.83
C ASP A 32 7.05 -13.85 6.86
N TRP A 33 5.86 -13.27 6.76
CA TRP A 33 4.84 -13.77 5.82
C TRP A 33 5.13 -13.42 4.36
N MET A 34 6.09 -12.53 4.08
CA MET A 34 6.57 -12.20 2.72
C MET A 34 7.79 -13.02 2.28
N ARG A 35 8.51 -13.67 3.22
CA ARG A 35 9.68 -14.50 2.91
C ARG A 35 9.44 -15.59 1.87
N PRO A 36 8.27 -16.26 1.80
CA PRO A 36 7.99 -17.23 0.73
C PRO A 36 8.06 -16.67 -0.69
N PHE A 37 8.04 -15.35 -0.84
CA PHE A 37 8.10 -14.65 -2.14
C PHE A 37 9.43 -13.93 -2.36
N GLU A 38 10.44 -14.22 -1.54
CA GLU A 38 11.72 -13.52 -1.56
C GLU A 38 12.49 -13.71 -2.88
N ASN A 39 12.29 -14.85 -3.55
CA ASN A 39 12.89 -15.18 -4.84
C ASN A 39 12.38 -14.36 -6.03
N ILE A 40 11.25 -13.66 -5.88
CA ILE A 40 10.69 -12.79 -6.92
C ILE A 40 10.81 -11.30 -6.59
N ILE A 41 11.51 -10.95 -5.52
CA ILE A 41 11.83 -9.56 -5.19
C ILE A 41 12.82 -9.01 -6.21
N GLU A 42 12.48 -7.88 -6.84
CA GLU A 42 13.31 -7.26 -7.88
C GLU A 42 14.41 -6.37 -7.29
N LYS A 43 14.14 -5.69 -6.19
CA LYS A 43 15.14 -4.85 -5.49
C LYS A 43 14.86 -4.85 -4.00
N LYS A 44 15.95 -4.74 -3.21
CA LYS A 44 15.96 -4.60 -1.75
C LYS A 44 16.79 -3.38 -1.37
N TRP A 45 16.27 -2.55 -0.45
CA TRP A 45 17.01 -1.44 0.15
C TRP A 45 17.07 -1.64 1.65
N TYR A 46 18.29 -1.70 2.15
CA TYR A 46 18.58 -1.80 3.59
C TYR A 46 18.65 -0.44 4.27
N LYS A 47 18.69 0.65 3.48
CA LYS A 47 18.74 2.03 3.94
C LYS A 47 17.64 2.86 3.31
N TRP A 48 17.02 3.72 4.11
CA TRP A 48 16.02 4.67 3.62
C TRP A 48 16.09 5.99 4.37
N THR A 49 15.62 7.07 3.75
CA THR A 49 15.54 8.40 4.34
C THR A 49 14.11 8.86 4.55
N ILE A 50 13.91 9.59 5.64
CA ILE A 50 12.72 10.35 5.95
C ILE A 50 13.17 11.74 6.34
N GLY A 51 12.62 12.78 5.69
CA GLY A 51 13.09 14.13 5.98
C GLY A 51 12.39 15.22 5.20
N ASN A 52 13.04 16.34 5.08
CA ASN A 52 12.62 17.49 4.28
C ASN A 52 13.88 18.24 3.78
N LYS A 53 13.71 19.42 3.19
CA LYS A 53 14.82 20.25 2.71
C LYS A 53 15.90 20.60 3.76
N ASN A 54 15.58 20.51 5.06
CA ASN A 54 16.48 20.94 6.15
C ASN A 54 17.09 19.78 6.92
N LEU A 55 16.46 18.61 6.92
CA LEU A 55 16.86 17.48 7.75
C LEU A 55 16.46 16.15 7.09
N ASP A 56 17.41 15.25 6.96
CA ASP A 56 17.19 13.87 6.55
C ASP A 56 17.61 12.91 7.66
N ILE A 57 16.68 12.07 8.08
CA ILE A 57 16.91 10.95 8.99
C ILE A 57 17.13 9.70 8.15
N THR A 58 18.31 9.09 8.28
CA THR A 58 18.63 7.82 7.60
C THR A 58 18.46 6.65 8.56
N HIS A 59 17.66 5.69 8.16
CA HIS A 59 17.47 4.43 8.85
C HIS A 59 18.17 3.30 8.13
N THR A 60 18.48 2.25 8.87
CA THR A 60 19.05 0.99 8.36
C THR A 60 18.35 -0.19 9.03
N SER A 61 17.99 -1.22 8.25
CA SER A 61 17.58 -2.52 8.75
C SER A 61 18.16 -3.60 7.85
N LEU A 62 18.97 -4.48 8.41
CA LEU A 62 19.59 -5.58 7.68
C LEU A 62 18.66 -6.79 7.56
N ASP A 63 17.81 -7.02 8.56
CA ASP A 63 16.96 -8.20 8.64
C ASP A 63 15.65 -8.02 7.87
N LYS A 64 15.13 -6.79 7.83
CA LYS A 64 13.83 -6.46 7.23
C LYS A 64 13.97 -5.28 6.26
N PRO A 65 14.63 -5.47 5.10
CA PRO A 65 14.78 -4.42 4.10
C PRO A 65 13.43 -3.99 3.51
N TYR A 66 13.40 -2.80 2.93
CA TYR A 66 12.32 -2.39 2.05
C TYR A 66 12.50 -3.05 0.68
N CYS A 67 11.44 -3.62 0.14
CA CYS A 67 11.46 -4.45 -1.05
C CYS A 67 10.44 -3.97 -2.07
N VAL A 68 10.65 -4.34 -3.32
CA VAL A 68 9.71 -4.08 -4.40
C VAL A 68 9.56 -5.31 -5.30
N ILE A 69 8.32 -5.53 -5.74
CA ILE A 69 7.93 -6.48 -6.80
C ILE A 69 7.06 -5.72 -7.79
N SER A 70 7.34 -5.80 -9.09
CA SER A 70 6.44 -5.24 -10.10
C SER A 70 5.17 -6.07 -10.21
N PHE A 71 4.07 -5.45 -10.63
CA PHE A 71 2.83 -6.16 -10.96
C PHE A 71 3.07 -7.24 -12.01
N LYS A 72 3.92 -6.98 -12.99
CA LYS A 72 4.30 -7.92 -14.04
C LYS A 72 4.94 -9.19 -13.47
N THR A 73 5.93 -9.05 -12.60
CA THR A 73 6.60 -10.19 -11.94
C THR A 73 5.63 -10.95 -11.04
N TRP A 74 4.82 -10.26 -10.25
CA TRP A 74 3.79 -10.89 -9.42
C TRP A 74 2.77 -11.68 -10.24
N LYS A 75 2.27 -11.09 -11.33
CA LYS A 75 1.33 -11.75 -12.24
C LYS A 75 1.94 -13.02 -12.84
N LYS A 76 3.17 -12.93 -13.37
CA LYS A 76 3.90 -14.06 -13.93
C LYS A 76 4.00 -15.20 -12.92
N PHE A 77 4.48 -14.88 -11.71
CA PHE A 77 4.58 -15.84 -10.61
C PHE A 77 3.24 -16.54 -10.31
N CYS A 78 2.15 -15.77 -10.24
CA CYS A 78 0.83 -16.34 -9.98
C CYS A 78 0.33 -17.26 -11.10
N LEU A 79 0.58 -16.93 -12.35
CA LEU A 79 0.20 -17.75 -13.50
C LEU A 79 1.01 -19.04 -13.60
N GLU A 80 2.32 -18.97 -13.34
CA GLU A 80 3.22 -20.14 -13.38
C GLU A 80 2.97 -21.13 -12.23
N THR A 81 2.49 -20.64 -11.09
CA THR A 81 2.20 -21.49 -9.93
C THR A 81 0.82 -22.14 -9.96
N LYS A 82 -0.05 -21.79 -10.93
CA LYS A 82 -1.44 -22.26 -11.00
C LYS A 82 -1.85 -22.58 -12.43
N ASN A 83 -1.95 -23.88 -12.75
CA ASN A 83 -2.38 -24.35 -14.07
C ASN A 83 -3.89 -24.21 -14.32
N ASN A 84 -4.68 -23.88 -13.29
CA ASN A 84 -6.14 -23.83 -13.32
C ASN A 84 -6.68 -22.41 -13.02
N LEU A 85 -5.91 -21.37 -13.36
CA LEU A 85 -6.31 -19.98 -13.21
C LEU A 85 -6.68 -19.37 -14.56
N GLU A 86 -7.93 -18.99 -14.72
CA GLU A 86 -8.42 -18.18 -15.84
C GLU A 86 -8.52 -16.71 -15.42
N ILE A 87 -8.09 -15.81 -16.29
CA ILE A 87 -8.25 -14.36 -16.10
C ILE A 87 -9.23 -13.83 -17.13
N VAL A 88 -10.33 -13.26 -16.67
CA VAL A 88 -11.38 -12.66 -17.47
C VAL A 88 -11.32 -11.14 -17.34
N ASN A 89 -10.96 -10.44 -18.42
CA ASN A 89 -10.90 -8.97 -18.46
C ASN A 89 -12.31 -8.36 -18.59
N LYS A 90 -13.14 -8.58 -17.58
CA LYS A 90 -14.50 -8.05 -17.47
C LYS A 90 -14.80 -7.69 -16.04
N GLN A 91 -15.59 -6.64 -15.87
CA GLN A 91 -16.08 -6.25 -14.55
C GLN A 91 -17.26 -7.14 -14.15
N VAL A 92 -17.26 -7.61 -12.91
CA VAL A 92 -18.42 -8.23 -12.28
C VAL A 92 -19.42 -7.13 -11.91
N VAL A 93 -20.60 -7.17 -12.52
CA VAL A 93 -21.70 -6.24 -12.23
C VAL A 93 -22.33 -6.60 -10.89
N GLN A 94 -22.73 -7.86 -10.74
CA GLN A 94 -23.37 -8.37 -9.54
C GLN A 94 -23.21 -9.87 -9.40
N TYR A 95 -23.49 -10.39 -8.22
CA TYR A 95 -23.60 -11.82 -7.95
C TYR A 95 -24.77 -12.09 -7.01
N PHE A 96 -25.38 -13.24 -7.16
CA PHE A 96 -26.53 -13.70 -6.39
C PHE A 96 -26.24 -15.06 -5.79
N PRO A 97 -26.58 -15.28 -4.50
CA PRO A 97 -26.56 -16.62 -3.93
C PRO A 97 -27.69 -17.47 -4.53
N GLU A 98 -27.35 -18.70 -4.92
CA GLU A 98 -28.27 -19.76 -5.24
C GLU A 98 -28.05 -20.92 -4.23
N GLN A 99 -28.73 -22.05 -4.37
CA GLN A 99 -28.73 -23.10 -3.31
C GLN A 99 -27.31 -23.53 -2.88
N ASN A 100 -26.43 -23.87 -3.84
CA ASN A 100 -25.08 -24.39 -3.57
C ASN A 100 -23.96 -23.60 -4.25
N TYR A 101 -24.28 -22.50 -4.91
CA TYR A 101 -23.34 -21.68 -5.68
C TYR A 101 -23.79 -20.24 -5.78
N PHE A 102 -22.96 -19.42 -6.38
CA PHE A 102 -23.27 -18.03 -6.73
C PHE A 102 -23.36 -17.92 -8.24
N LYS A 103 -24.38 -17.26 -8.73
CA LYS A 103 -24.50 -16.79 -10.10
C LYS A 103 -23.83 -15.42 -10.19
N ILE A 104 -22.85 -15.28 -11.08
CA ILE A 104 -22.03 -14.09 -11.26
C ILE A 104 -22.31 -13.53 -12.64
N ILE A 105 -22.61 -12.24 -12.76
CA ILE A 105 -22.90 -11.56 -14.02
C ILE A 105 -21.83 -10.52 -14.31
N THR A 106 -21.26 -10.57 -15.50
CA THR A 106 -20.26 -9.63 -15.99
C THR A 106 -20.85 -8.55 -16.89
N THR A 107 -20.09 -7.51 -17.22
CA THR A 107 -20.53 -6.36 -18.05
C THR A 107 -20.93 -6.72 -19.46
N ASP A 108 -20.52 -7.87 -19.99
CA ASP A 108 -20.94 -8.42 -21.27
C ASP A 108 -22.11 -9.39 -21.16
N ASN A 109 -22.81 -9.37 -20.02
CA ASN A 109 -23.96 -10.23 -19.67
C ASN A 109 -23.65 -11.75 -19.66
N LYS A 110 -22.37 -12.14 -19.65
CA LYS A 110 -22.01 -13.55 -19.44
C LYS A 110 -22.25 -13.94 -17.99
N ILE A 111 -22.62 -15.19 -17.81
CA ILE A 111 -22.94 -15.81 -16.53
C ILE A 111 -21.87 -16.83 -16.19
N TYR A 112 -21.38 -16.76 -14.95
CA TYR A 112 -20.45 -17.72 -14.36
C TYR A 112 -21.02 -18.23 -13.05
N TYR A 113 -20.57 -19.40 -12.63
CA TYR A 113 -20.99 -20.02 -11.37
C TYR A 113 -19.79 -20.34 -10.51
N ALA A 114 -19.89 -20.10 -9.20
CA ALA A 114 -18.82 -20.37 -8.26
C ALA A 114 -19.36 -20.79 -6.90
N GLN A 115 -18.68 -21.71 -6.21
CA GLN A 115 -18.99 -22.09 -4.84
C GLN A 115 -18.51 -21.04 -3.82
N ASN A 116 -17.39 -20.37 -4.11
CA ASN A 116 -16.80 -19.37 -3.23
C ASN A 116 -16.51 -18.08 -4.00
N ILE A 117 -16.72 -16.95 -3.36
CA ILE A 117 -16.40 -15.63 -3.88
C ILE A 117 -15.34 -14.97 -3.00
N TYR A 118 -14.23 -14.56 -3.62
CA TYR A 118 -13.20 -13.74 -3.00
C TYR A 118 -13.32 -12.31 -3.54
N ASP A 119 -14.11 -11.48 -2.82
CA ASP A 119 -14.42 -10.11 -3.26
C ASP A 119 -13.37 -9.12 -2.79
N SER A 120 -12.71 -8.51 -3.76
CA SER A 120 -11.69 -7.49 -3.52
C SER A 120 -12.00 -6.17 -4.22
N ARG A 121 -13.21 -6.02 -4.74
CA ARG A 121 -13.65 -4.76 -5.35
C ARG A 121 -13.50 -3.60 -4.38
N SER A 122 -13.33 -2.39 -4.91
CA SER A 122 -13.22 -1.19 -4.10
C SER A 122 -14.43 -1.06 -3.17
N THR A 123 -14.20 -0.65 -1.94
CA THR A 123 -15.27 -0.21 -1.04
C THR A 123 -15.82 1.12 -1.53
N LYS A 124 -17.07 1.42 -1.17
CA LYS A 124 -17.64 2.76 -1.46
C LYS A 124 -16.76 3.82 -0.81
N GLU A 125 -16.48 4.87 -1.58
CA GLU A 125 -15.79 6.04 -1.04
C GLU A 125 -16.64 6.67 0.06
N LYS A 126 -16.01 6.93 1.20
CA LYS A 126 -16.64 7.68 2.28
C LYS A 126 -16.25 9.15 2.12
N LYS A 127 -17.21 10.00 1.80
CA LYS A 127 -16.99 11.45 1.73
C LYS A 127 -16.34 11.98 3.00
N GLY A 128 -15.27 12.77 2.84
CA GLY A 128 -14.57 13.43 3.93
C GLY A 128 -13.58 12.56 4.71
N GLU A 129 -13.40 11.29 4.34
CA GLU A 129 -12.34 10.45 4.87
C GLU A 129 -10.99 10.79 4.23
N LEU A 130 -9.91 10.47 4.96
CA LEU A 130 -8.55 10.68 4.48
C LEU A 130 -8.19 9.61 3.45
N LEU A 131 -7.54 10.05 2.38
CA LEU A 131 -7.00 9.20 1.32
C LEU A 131 -5.49 9.43 1.22
N GLN A 132 -4.74 8.38 0.98
CA GLN A 132 -3.41 8.47 0.41
C GLN A 132 -3.56 8.29 -1.10
N HIS A 133 -3.13 9.28 -1.86
CA HIS A 133 -3.18 9.22 -3.31
C HIS A 133 -1.88 9.72 -3.91
N PHE A 134 -1.53 9.18 -5.05
CA PHE A 134 -0.22 9.42 -5.63
C PHE A 134 -0.24 9.32 -7.16
N PHE A 135 0.78 9.93 -7.73
CA PHE A 135 1.19 9.78 -9.11
C PHE A 135 2.71 9.65 -9.15
N GLY A 136 3.20 8.65 -9.85
CA GLY A 136 4.63 8.37 -10.01
C GLY A 136 5.03 8.24 -11.46
N ILE A 137 6.29 8.55 -11.76
CA ILE A 137 6.90 8.34 -13.07
C ILE A 137 8.18 7.52 -12.93
N ASN A 138 8.35 6.54 -13.80
CA ASN A 138 9.60 5.82 -13.96
C ASN A 138 10.49 6.60 -14.91
N ILE A 139 11.66 7.02 -14.45
CA ILE A 139 12.57 7.86 -15.23
C ILE A 139 13.93 7.21 -15.43
N THR A 140 14.55 7.56 -16.55
CA THR A 140 15.96 7.31 -16.83
C THR A 140 16.67 8.65 -17.05
N VAL A 141 17.80 8.83 -16.38
CA VAL A 141 18.69 10.00 -16.50
C VAL A 141 20.00 9.61 -17.17
N ALA A 142 20.75 10.57 -17.70
CA ALA A 142 21.98 10.30 -18.42
C ALA A 142 23.13 9.84 -17.51
N ASP A 143 23.25 10.44 -16.32
CA ASP A 143 24.39 10.30 -15.43
C ASP A 143 24.07 9.53 -14.13
N ASN A 144 25.10 9.25 -13.34
CA ASN A 144 25.03 8.63 -12.01
C ASN A 144 24.38 9.61 -11.01
N THR A 145 23.06 9.70 -11.04
CA THR A 145 22.28 10.67 -10.28
C THR A 145 21.76 10.09 -8.95
N PHE A 146 21.36 8.82 -8.97
CA PHE A 146 20.70 8.18 -7.83
C PHE A 146 21.66 7.32 -7.01
N ASN A 147 21.50 7.34 -5.69
CA ASN A 147 22.14 6.33 -4.83
C ASN A 147 21.25 5.08 -4.80
N GLU A 148 21.61 4.07 -5.58
CA GLU A 148 20.84 2.83 -5.71
C GLU A 148 20.72 1.98 -4.43
N ASN A 149 21.54 2.27 -3.40
CA ASN A 149 21.56 1.55 -2.13
C ASN A 149 20.70 2.22 -1.04
N LYS A 150 20.11 3.37 -1.32
CA LYS A 150 19.34 4.15 -0.37
C LYS A 150 18.11 4.75 -1.01
N LEU A 151 16.92 4.33 -0.60
CA LEU A 151 15.66 4.91 -1.07
C LEU A 151 15.26 6.16 -0.26
N THR A 152 14.46 7.02 -0.87
CA THR A 152 13.77 8.11 -0.17
C THR A 152 12.35 7.67 0.13
N LEU A 153 12.07 7.36 1.40
CA LEU A 153 10.74 6.88 1.80
C LEU A 153 9.73 8.02 1.89
N MET A 154 10.12 9.17 2.48
CA MET A 154 9.27 10.34 2.59
C MET A 154 10.16 11.60 2.62
N HIS A 155 10.19 12.35 1.55
CA HIS A 155 10.77 13.70 1.53
C HIS A 155 9.64 14.71 1.56
N PHE A 156 9.30 15.22 2.75
CA PHE A 156 8.20 16.16 2.96
C PHE A 156 8.48 17.49 2.30
N THR A 157 7.46 18.03 1.65
CA THR A 157 7.49 19.36 1.05
C THR A 157 6.51 20.32 1.75
N GLU A 158 6.69 21.60 1.52
CA GLU A 158 5.82 22.64 2.11
C GLU A 158 4.66 22.95 1.16
N GLU A 159 3.59 22.14 1.24
CA GLU A 159 2.34 22.36 0.50
C GLU A 159 1.25 22.84 1.46
N LYS A 160 0.44 23.82 1.03
CA LYS A 160 -0.65 24.33 1.87
C LYS A 160 -1.83 23.36 1.93
N ASN A 161 -2.37 23.14 3.12
CA ASN A 161 -3.59 22.38 3.40
C ASN A 161 -3.52 20.87 3.11
N VAL A 162 -2.35 20.32 2.79
CA VAL A 162 -2.15 18.90 2.54
C VAL A 162 -0.81 18.43 3.08
N LEU A 163 -0.75 17.17 3.48
CA LEU A 163 0.51 16.51 3.75
C LEU A 163 1.02 15.91 2.46
N HIS A 164 2.13 16.45 1.94
CA HIS A 164 2.74 16.03 0.69
C HIS A 164 4.19 15.62 0.89
N PHE A 165 4.59 14.56 0.21
CA PHE A 165 5.98 14.12 0.17
C PHE A 165 6.33 13.49 -1.18
N ILE A 166 7.62 13.50 -1.50
CA ILE A 166 8.22 12.78 -2.62
C ILE A 166 8.77 11.45 -2.11
N TYR A 167 8.46 10.39 -2.84
CA TYR A 167 8.96 9.04 -2.62
C TYR A 167 9.82 8.62 -3.82
N ILE A 168 10.99 8.01 -3.59
CA ILE A 168 11.91 7.63 -4.66
C ILE A 168 12.44 6.23 -4.44
N LEU A 169 12.25 5.37 -5.44
CA LEU A 169 12.85 4.04 -5.52
C LEU A 169 13.95 4.04 -6.58
N PRO A 170 15.23 4.15 -6.19
CA PRO A 170 16.33 4.11 -7.14
C PRO A 170 16.67 2.67 -7.51
N PHE A 171 16.29 2.24 -8.70
CA PHE A 171 16.59 0.88 -9.19
C PHE A 171 18.05 0.72 -9.59
N SER A 172 18.67 1.78 -10.09
CA SER A 172 20.09 1.89 -10.41
C SER A 172 20.56 3.35 -10.28
N HIS A 173 21.84 3.62 -10.56
CA HIS A 173 22.37 4.99 -10.55
C HIS A 173 21.68 5.94 -11.50
N ASN A 174 21.04 5.42 -12.57
CA ASN A 174 20.38 6.22 -13.59
C ASN A 174 18.89 5.92 -13.80
N LYS A 175 18.29 5.06 -13.00
CA LYS A 175 16.85 4.71 -13.08
C LYS A 175 16.18 4.80 -11.74
N ALA A 176 15.05 5.47 -11.68
CA ALA A 176 14.22 5.55 -10.48
C ALA A 176 12.73 5.69 -10.79
N LEU A 177 11.90 5.18 -9.88
CA LEU A 177 10.52 5.64 -9.72
C LEU A 177 10.57 6.90 -8.84
N VAL A 178 9.95 7.98 -9.29
CA VAL A 178 9.77 9.22 -8.52
C VAL A 178 8.28 9.48 -8.41
N GLU A 179 7.79 9.52 -7.18
CA GLU A 179 6.36 9.60 -6.88
C GLU A 179 6.05 10.82 -6.00
N SER A 180 4.99 11.54 -6.36
CA SER A 180 4.38 12.59 -5.56
C SER A 180 3.17 12.00 -4.85
N THR A 181 3.22 11.95 -3.51
CA THR A 181 2.21 11.34 -2.65
C THR A 181 1.58 12.38 -1.73
N VAL A 182 0.27 12.29 -1.58
CA VAL A 182 -0.53 13.25 -0.81
C VAL A 182 -1.46 12.51 0.15
N PHE A 183 -1.61 13.08 1.35
CA PHE A 183 -2.68 12.72 2.28
C PHE A 183 -3.70 13.86 2.30
N SER A 184 -4.85 13.63 1.68
CA SER A 184 -5.96 14.59 1.67
C SER A 184 -7.32 13.91 1.52
N LYS A 185 -8.40 14.68 1.57
CA LYS A 185 -9.76 14.17 1.38
C LYS A 185 -10.14 14.06 -0.10
N ASP A 186 -9.51 14.85 -0.94
CA ASP A 186 -9.81 14.99 -2.35
C ASP A 186 -8.60 14.59 -3.19
N VAL A 187 -8.83 13.81 -4.23
CA VAL A 187 -7.80 13.40 -5.21
C VAL A 187 -7.60 14.54 -6.20
N PHE A 188 -6.33 14.86 -6.49
CA PHE A 188 -5.98 15.92 -7.43
C PHE A 188 -5.89 15.42 -8.87
N HIS A 189 -5.88 16.36 -9.82
CA HIS A 189 -5.59 16.04 -11.22
C HIS A 189 -4.12 15.62 -11.39
N SER A 190 -3.82 14.70 -12.30
CA SER A 190 -2.47 14.15 -12.50
C SER A 190 -1.41 15.21 -12.77
N SER A 191 -1.78 16.34 -13.40
CA SER A 191 -0.86 17.47 -13.63
C SER A 191 -0.34 18.11 -12.35
N TRP A 192 -1.13 18.12 -11.28
CA TRP A 192 -0.72 18.66 -9.98
C TRP A 192 0.47 17.88 -9.40
N TYR A 193 0.41 16.56 -9.39
CA TYR A 193 1.52 15.70 -8.90
C TYR A 193 2.74 15.78 -9.81
N ARG A 194 2.51 15.76 -11.14
CA ARG A 194 3.58 15.86 -12.13
C ARG A 194 4.38 17.15 -11.96
N GLN A 195 3.73 18.26 -11.68
CA GLN A 195 4.40 19.51 -11.39
C GLN A 195 5.33 19.39 -10.17
N ARG A 196 4.85 18.77 -9.05
CA ARG A 196 5.67 18.56 -7.84
C ARG A 196 6.87 17.66 -8.09
N ILE A 197 6.69 16.62 -8.89
CA ILE A 197 7.81 15.77 -9.31
C ILE A 197 8.83 16.60 -10.09
N ASN A 198 8.40 17.36 -11.09
CA ASN A 198 9.28 18.19 -11.90
C ASN A 198 10.01 19.26 -11.06
N ASP A 199 9.30 19.91 -10.15
CA ASP A 199 9.88 20.91 -9.24
C ASP A 199 10.94 20.28 -8.32
N TYR A 200 10.66 19.08 -7.80
CA TYR A 200 11.62 18.32 -6.99
C TYR A 200 12.86 17.93 -7.79
N LEU A 201 12.69 17.36 -8.98
CA LEU A 201 13.79 16.95 -9.85
C LEU A 201 14.66 18.15 -10.22
N LYS A 202 14.05 19.27 -10.62
CA LYS A 202 14.77 20.51 -10.93
C LYS A 202 15.57 21.05 -9.74
N ARG A 203 15.00 21.07 -8.54
CA ARG A 203 15.71 21.50 -7.31
C ARG A 203 16.92 20.61 -6.98
N ASN A 204 16.90 19.37 -7.43
CA ASN A 204 18.00 18.41 -7.27
C ASN A 204 18.90 18.31 -8.51
N ASN A 205 18.88 19.34 -9.37
CA ASN A 205 19.69 19.44 -10.59
C ASN A 205 19.44 18.35 -11.65
N ILE A 206 18.27 17.69 -11.60
CA ILE A 206 17.82 16.72 -12.61
C ILE A 206 16.93 17.44 -13.61
N ASN A 207 17.54 18.08 -14.59
CA ASN A 207 16.83 18.92 -15.55
C ASN A 207 16.37 18.15 -16.80
N THR A 208 17.01 17.03 -17.10
CA THR A 208 16.69 16.20 -18.28
C THR A 208 16.53 14.73 -17.86
N PHE A 209 15.44 14.12 -18.27
CA PHE A 209 15.17 12.72 -18.06
C PHE A 209 14.24 12.17 -19.14
N LYS A 210 14.28 10.86 -19.34
CA LYS A 210 13.32 10.14 -20.19
C LYS A 210 12.32 9.42 -19.32
N GLU A 211 11.04 9.76 -19.45
CA GLU A 211 9.94 9.02 -18.83
C GLU A 211 9.73 7.69 -19.57
N GLN A 212 9.66 6.58 -18.82
CA GLN A 212 9.44 5.25 -19.35
C GLN A 212 7.98 4.83 -19.19
N SER A 213 7.42 5.05 -18.01
CA SER A 213 6.03 4.74 -17.65
C SER A 213 5.56 5.61 -16.50
N SER A 214 4.28 5.56 -16.21
CA SER A 214 3.70 6.23 -15.04
C SER A 214 2.74 5.32 -14.31
N GLU A 215 2.58 5.56 -13.00
CA GLU A 215 1.62 4.88 -12.16
C GLU A 215 0.82 5.87 -11.31
N LYS A 216 -0.36 5.45 -10.87
CA LYS A 216 -1.17 6.24 -9.94
C LYS A 216 -2.01 5.32 -9.07
N GLY A 217 -2.37 5.80 -7.91
CA GLY A 217 -3.23 5.04 -7.00
C GLY A 217 -3.93 5.91 -5.98
N VAL A 218 -4.99 5.34 -5.41
CA VAL A 218 -5.74 5.91 -4.30
C VAL A 218 -5.93 4.81 -3.26
N ILE A 219 -5.47 5.06 -2.06
CA ILE A 219 -5.53 4.12 -0.94
C ILE A 219 -6.36 4.76 0.17
N PRO A 220 -7.45 4.13 0.62
CA PRO A 220 -8.26 4.65 1.71
C PRO A 220 -7.48 4.56 3.03
N MET A 221 -7.38 5.68 3.75
CA MET A 221 -6.79 5.76 5.09
C MET A 221 -7.89 5.70 6.16
N PHE A 222 -8.76 4.72 6.05
CA PHE A 222 -9.83 4.46 7.02
C PHE A 222 -10.09 2.96 7.13
N PHE A 223 -10.75 2.58 8.22
CA PHE A 223 -11.13 1.17 8.42
C PHE A 223 -12.31 0.78 7.54
N ALA A 224 -12.14 -0.28 6.76
CA ALA A 224 -13.23 -0.85 5.99
C ALA A 224 -14.33 -1.38 6.92
N GLU A 225 -15.59 -1.04 6.63
CA GLU A 225 -16.74 -1.53 7.39
C GLU A 225 -17.16 -2.93 6.98
N GLU A 226 -17.05 -3.22 5.69
CA GLU A 226 -17.52 -4.48 5.09
C GLU A 226 -16.51 -5.63 5.20
N LYS A 227 -15.82 -5.75 6.34
CA LYS A 227 -14.80 -6.77 6.51
C LYS A 227 -15.34 -8.19 6.46
N ARG A 228 -16.52 -8.40 7.04
CA ARG A 228 -17.16 -9.70 7.19
C ARG A 228 -18.41 -9.79 6.33
N SER A 229 -18.54 -10.84 5.55
CA SER A 229 -19.79 -11.19 4.87
C SER A 229 -20.70 -12.02 5.79
N VAL A 230 -22.00 -11.84 5.67
CA VAL A 230 -22.99 -12.69 6.34
C VAL A 230 -22.95 -14.11 5.77
N ASN A 231 -22.72 -14.25 4.46
CA ASN A 231 -22.59 -15.55 3.81
C ASN A 231 -21.16 -16.11 4.03
N SER A 232 -21.07 -17.33 4.53
CA SER A 232 -19.79 -18.00 4.87
C SER A 232 -18.87 -18.25 3.67
N ASN A 233 -19.44 -18.33 2.46
CA ASN A 233 -18.70 -18.61 1.23
C ASN A 233 -18.32 -17.33 0.45
N ILE A 234 -18.56 -16.14 1.04
CA ILE A 234 -18.09 -14.86 0.52
C ILE A 234 -16.97 -14.34 1.44
N PHE A 235 -15.79 -14.17 0.86
CA PHE A 235 -14.57 -13.71 1.52
C PHE A 235 -14.23 -12.30 1.04
N ASN A 236 -14.45 -11.29 1.87
CA ASN A 236 -13.96 -9.95 1.57
C ASN A 236 -12.43 -9.92 1.80
N ILE A 237 -11.67 -9.63 0.76
CA ILE A 237 -10.20 -9.64 0.78
C ILE A 237 -9.60 -8.29 0.35
N GLY A 238 -8.31 -8.13 0.57
CA GLY A 238 -7.62 -6.89 0.24
C GLY A 238 -8.14 -5.72 1.08
N ILE A 239 -8.20 -4.54 0.52
CA ILE A 239 -8.68 -3.32 1.19
C ILE A 239 -10.11 -3.51 1.70
N ARG A 240 -10.97 -4.10 0.90
CA ARG A 240 -12.36 -4.45 1.28
C ARG A 240 -12.40 -5.34 2.53
N GLY A 241 -11.52 -6.32 2.62
CA GLY A 241 -11.39 -7.22 3.78
C GLY A 241 -10.57 -6.64 4.94
N GLY A 242 -10.18 -5.37 4.87
CA GLY A 242 -9.40 -4.70 5.91
C GLY A 242 -7.91 -5.04 5.91
N ALA A 243 -7.35 -5.48 4.77
CA ALA A 243 -5.93 -5.79 4.66
C ALA A 243 -5.04 -4.53 4.68
N CYS A 244 -5.55 -3.38 4.29
CA CYS A 244 -4.78 -2.14 4.35
C CYS A 244 -4.55 -1.72 5.81
N LYS A 245 -3.30 -1.33 6.15
CA LYS A 245 -3.02 -0.63 7.41
C LYS A 245 -3.35 0.85 7.22
N PRO A 246 -4.40 1.37 7.87
CA PRO A 246 -4.95 2.67 7.50
C PRO A 246 -4.01 3.85 7.75
N SER A 247 -3.11 3.75 8.73
CA SER A 247 -2.17 4.83 9.08
C SER A 247 -0.96 4.94 8.14
N THR A 248 -0.67 3.88 7.36
CA THR A 248 0.54 3.81 6.53
C THR A 248 0.26 3.51 5.06
N GLY A 249 -0.98 3.11 4.72
CA GLY A 249 -1.37 2.76 3.35
C GLY A 249 -0.84 1.42 2.83
N TYR A 250 -0.03 0.69 3.60
CA TYR A 250 0.44 -0.63 3.16
C TYR A 250 -0.70 -1.62 3.03
N ALA A 251 -0.83 -2.23 1.87
CA ALA A 251 -1.92 -3.15 1.55
C ALA A 251 -1.42 -4.49 0.99
N PHE A 252 -0.40 -4.49 0.12
CA PHE A 252 0.03 -5.71 -0.59
C PHE A 252 0.50 -6.82 0.36
N SER A 253 1.46 -6.53 1.23
CA SER A 253 1.96 -7.51 2.19
C SER A 253 0.88 -7.97 3.19
N PHE A 254 0.00 -7.06 3.59
CA PHE A 254 -1.12 -7.41 4.47
C PHE A 254 -2.20 -8.25 3.77
N LEU A 255 -2.40 -8.09 2.46
CA LEU A 255 -3.24 -8.99 1.68
C LEU A 255 -2.68 -10.42 1.70
N ILE A 256 -1.37 -10.57 1.55
CA ILE A 256 -0.72 -11.88 1.63
C ILE A 256 -0.93 -12.52 3.01
N LYS A 257 -0.70 -11.74 4.08
CA LYS A 257 -0.97 -12.18 5.46
C LYS A 257 -2.43 -12.60 5.65
N GLN A 258 -3.36 -11.80 5.12
CA GLN A 258 -4.80 -12.10 5.20
C GLN A 258 -5.13 -13.44 4.55
N ILE A 259 -4.61 -13.70 3.35
CA ILE A 259 -4.87 -14.95 2.63
C ILE A 259 -4.28 -16.16 3.37
N GLN A 260 -3.07 -16.03 3.92
CA GLN A 260 -2.46 -17.09 4.72
C GLN A 260 -3.30 -17.43 5.96
N LEU A 261 -3.80 -16.40 6.66
CA LEU A 261 -4.67 -16.58 7.83
C LEU A 261 -6.05 -17.14 7.45
N LEU A 262 -6.64 -16.71 6.35
CA LEU A 262 -7.90 -17.27 5.85
C LEU A 262 -7.76 -18.75 5.49
N LYS A 263 -6.63 -19.14 4.88
CA LYS A 263 -6.34 -20.54 4.55
C LYS A 263 -6.24 -21.44 5.79
N SER A 264 -5.67 -20.95 6.88
CA SER A 264 -5.53 -21.69 8.14
C SER A 264 -6.79 -21.67 9.00
N SER A 265 -7.73 -20.76 8.73
CA SER A 265 -8.96 -20.58 9.49
C SER A 265 -10.16 -21.15 8.72
N LYS A 266 -11.15 -21.67 9.45
CA LYS A 266 -12.45 -22.08 8.85
C LYS A 266 -13.43 -20.90 8.73
N LYS A 267 -12.96 -19.65 8.93
CA LYS A 267 -13.79 -18.45 8.95
C LYS A 267 -13.64 -17.70 7.63
N ASN A 268 -14.68 -17.02 7.21
CA ASN A 268 -14.66 -16.13 6.04
C ASN A 268 -14.06 -14.74 6.32
N TYR A 269 -13.56 -14.54 7.54
CA TYR A 269 -12.96 -13.27 7.98
C TYR A 269 -11.85 -13.52 9.00
N VAL A 270 -10.78 -12.75 8.91
CA VAL A 270 -9.66 -12.74 9.87
C VAL A 270 -9.25 -11.32 10.25
N ASN A 271 -8.89 -11.12 11.50
CA ASN A 271 -8.29 -9.87 11.97
C ASN A 271 -6.78 -9.92 11.71
N ILE A 272 -6.27 -9.05 10.82
CA ILE A 272 -4.85 -8.94 10.51
C ILE A 272 -4.12 -7.94 11.39
N HIS A 273 -4.82 -6.95 11.89
CA HIS A 273 -4.29 -5.92 12.78
C HIS A 273 -4.79 -6.19 14.20
N ASN A 274 -3.89 -6.17 15.18
CA ASN A 274 -4.29 -6.35 16.57
C ASN A 274 -5.07 -5.10 17.08
N PHE A 275 -5.74 -5.28 18.23
CA PHE A 275 -6.61 -4.23 18.78
C PHE A 275 -5.87 -2.94 19.10
N LEU A 276 -4.67 -3.02 19.69
CA LEU A 276 -3.89 -1.84 20.08
C LEU A 276 -3.39 -1.08 18.85
N GLU A 277 -2.89 -1.78 17.85
CA GLU A 277 -2.49 -1.16 16.56
C GLU A 277 -3.66 -0.41 15.93
N ARG A 278 -4.85 -1.02 15.91
CA ARG A 278 -6.04 -0.37 15.37
C ARG A 278 -6.43 0.89 16.12
N LYS A 279 -6.30 0.90 17.46
CA LYS A 279 -6.52 2.12 18.25
C LYS A 279 -5.49 3.20 17.91
N MET A 280 -4.21 2.84 17.84
CA MET A 280 -3.14 3.77 17.47
C MET A 280 -3.37 4.33 16.06
N ASP A 281 -3.72 3.48 15.10
CA ASP A 281 -4.04 3.91 13.72
C ASP A 281 -5.23 4.90 13.71
N LYS A 282 -6.28 4.64 14.47
CA LYS A 282 -7.44 5.55 14.57
C LYS A 282 -7.04 6.93 15.08
N VAL A 283 -6.26 6.97 16.15
CA VAL A 283 -5.77 8.24 16.74
C VAL A 283 -4.89 8.97 15.71
N PHE A 284 -3.98 8.26 15.05
CA PHE A 284 -3.07 8.85 14.08
C PHE A 284 -3.80 9.42 12.84
N ILE A 285 -4.78 8.69 12.30
CA ILE A 285 -5.60 9.16 11.18
C ILE A 285 -6.40 10.42 11.57
N ASN A 286 -7.01 10.42 12.75
CA ASN A 286 -7.74 11.58 13.24
C ASN A 286 -6.82 12.79 13.43
N PHE A 287 -5.59 12.56 13.93
CA PHE A 287 -4.58 13.61 14.01
C PHE A 287 -4.26 14.19 12.64
N LEU A 288 -4.02 13.33 11.62
CA LEU A 288 -3.73 13.78 10.25
C LEU A 288 -4.90 14.52 9.59
N LYS A 289 -6.15 14.14 9.88
CA LYS A 289 -7.33 14.86 9.38
C LYS A 289 -7.39 16.32 9.84
N ASN A 290 -6.85 16.60 11.01
CA ASN A 290 -6.89 17.92 11.65
C ASN A 290 -5.57 18.71 11.52
N ASN A 291 -4.45 18.05 11.18
CA ASN A 291 -3.11 18.62 11.10
C ASN A 291 -2.45 18.25 9.76
N ARG A 292 -3.02 18.79 8.68
CA ARG A 292 -2.72 18.35 7.29
C ARG A 292 -1.33 18.73 6.77
N GLU A 293 -0.64 19.66 7.42
CA GLU A 293 0.66 20.19 6.95
C GLU A 293 1.84 19.64 7.77
N ASP A 294 1.61 18.72 8.71
CA ASP A 294 2.60 18.37 9.71
C ASP A 294 3.47 17.17 9.31
N GLY A 295 4.37 17.38 8.34
CA GLY A 295 5.51 16.48 8.11
C GLY A 295 6.51 16.45 9.27
N LYS A 296 6.52 17.45 10.13
CA LYS A 296 7.44 17.55 11.29
C LYS A 296 7.20 16.44 12.30
N SER A 297 5.95 16.04 12.52
CA SER A 297 5.62 14.91 13.41
C SER A 297 6.18 13.61 12.91
N PHE A 298 6.16 13.36 11.59
CA PHE A 298 6.77 12.17 10.98
C PHE A 298 8.29 12.18 11.10
N ILE A 299 8.94 13.31 10.86
CA ILE A 299 10.40 13.46 11.00
C ILE A 299 10.81 13.26 12.47
N LYS A 300 10.07 13.84 13.42
CA LYS A 300 10.31 13.63 14.85
C LYS A 300 10.11 12.17 15.25
N LEU A 301 9.07 11.51 14.73
CA LEU A 301 8.87 10.08 14.95
C LEU A 301 10.06 9.28 14.42
N ALA A 302 10.49 9.54 13.19
CA ALA A 302 11.64 8.89 12.58
C ALA A 302 12.91 9.10 13.39
N SER A 303 13.18 10.32 13.90
CA SER A 303 14.38 10.62 14.69
C SER A 303 14.44 9.88 16.04
N ASN A 304 13.31 9.46 16.59
CA ASN A 304 13.22 8.78 17.89
C ASN A 304 13.21 7.25 17.79
N LEU A 305 13.14 6.69 16.57
CA LEU A 305 13.13 5.27 16.32
C LEU A 305 14.39 4.86 15.53
N ASN A 306 14.93 3.69 15.83
CA ASN A 306 15.90 3.08 14.92
C ASN A 306 15.19 2.42 13.73
N GLY A 307 15.96 1.93 12.73
CA GLY A 307 15.39 1.37 11.51
C GLY A 307 14.46 0.18 11.76
N ASN A 308 14.81 -0.74 12.64
CA ASN A 308 14.00 -1.90 12.99
C ASN A 308 12.71 -1.50 13.72
N GLU A 309 12.78 -0.54 14.63
CA GLU A 309 11.62 0.00 15.34
C GLU A 309 10.68 0.72 14.37
N PHE A 310 11.23 1.54 13.47
CA PHE A 310 10.44 2.24 12.46
C PHE A 310 9.74 1.26 11.51
N GLN A 311 10.47 0.28 10.99
CA GLN A 311 9.90 -0.77 10.13
C GLN A 311 8.78 -1.52 10.87
N SER A 312 9.00 -1.92 12.13
CA SER A 312 8.00 -2.63 12.93
C SER A 312 6.73 -1.80 13.16
N PHE A 313 6.87 -0.48 13.33
CA PHE A 313 5.74 0.44 13.39
C PHE A 313 4.96 0.48 12.07
N MET A 314 5.65 0.64 10.94
CA MET A 314 5.01 0.69 9.63
C MET A 314 4.23 -0.58 9.32
N MET A 315 4.67 -1.73 9.84
CA MET A 315 4.05 -3.04 9.63
C MET A 315 3.14 -3.51 10.79
N GLY A 316 2.92 -2.69 11.81
CA GLY A 316 2.06 -3.06 12.95
C GLY A 316 2.61 -4.21 13.80
N GLU A 317 3.95 -4.37 13.82
CA GLU A 317 4.66 -5.40 14.59
C GLU A 317 5.41 -4.84 15.81
N SER A 318 5.20 -3.57 16.14
CA SER A 318 5.91 -2.90 17.24
C SER A 318 5.65 -3.58 18.58
N ASN A 319 6.70 -3.80 19.34
CA ASN A 319 6.61 -4.21 20.74
C ASN A 319 6.11 -3.05 21.64
N LEU A 320 5.87 -3.31 22.91
CA LEU A 320 5.32 -2.32 23.83
C LEU A 320 6.28 -1.11 24.02
N LEU A 321 7.58 -1.35 24.12
CA LEU A 321 8.57 -0.28 24.27
C LEU A 321 8.61 0.65 23.06
N THR A 322 8.59 0.09 21.86
CA THR A 322 8.50 0.87 20.61
C THR A 322 7.21 1.68 20.55
N LYS A 323 6.07 1.10 20.97
CA LYS A 323 4.79 1.84 21.03
C LYS A 323 4.86 3.01 21.99
N LEU A 324 5.49 2.87 23.15
CA LEU A 324 5.70 3.97 24.11
C LEU A 324 6.60 5.06 23.51
N LYS A 325 7.68 4.70 22.81
CA LYS A 325 8.51 5.68 22.09
C LYS A 325 7.69 6.47 21.05
N ILE A 326 6.84 5.78 20.27
CA ILE A 326 5.97 6.40 19.28
C ILE A 326 5.02 7.39 19.94
N ILE A 327 4.32 6.98 20.99
CA ILE A 327 3.38 7.85 21.74
C ILE A 327 4.11 9.08 22.28
N ASN A 328 5.31 8.93 22.84
CA ASN A 328 6.11 10.03 23.37
C ASN A 328 6.65 10.96 22.27
N SER A 329 6.80 10.50 21.06
CA SER A 329 7.28 11.29 19.91
C SER A 329 6.20 12.20 19.34
N MET A 330 4.93 11.84 19.53
CA MET A 330 3.81 12.58 18.97
C MET A 330 3.43 13.81 19.82
N PRO A 331 2.84 14.85 19.20
CA PRO A 331 2.34 16.03 19.93
C PRO A 331 1.26 15.61 20.93
N LYS A 332 1.53 15.76 22.24
CA LYS A 332 0.67 15.21 23.31
C LYS A 332 -0.76 15.73 23.27
N LEU A 333 -0.95 17.06 23.17
CA LEU A 333 -2.29 17.68 23.24
C LEU A 333 -3.23 17.26 22.10
N PRO A 334 -2.83 17.33 20.81
CA PRO A 334 -3.67 16.83 19.72
C PRO A 334 -4.01 15.33 19.83
N PHE A 335 -3.02 14.51 20.20
CA PHE A 335 -3.22 13.06 20.35
C PHE A 335 -4.15 12.70 21.51
N ILE A 336 -4.02 13.36 22.66
CA ILE A 336 -4.91 13.16 23.81
C ILE A 336 -6.35 13.52 23.44
N LYS A 337 -6.58 14.66 22.76
CA LYS A 337 -7.92 15.05 22.29
C LYS A 337 -8.57 14.00 21.37
N GLU A 338 -7.77 13.32 20.53
CA GLU A 338 -8.30 12.29 19.63
C GLU A 338 -8.50 10.92 20.32
N LEU A 339 -7.86 10.67 21.46
CA LEU A 339 -8.07 9.46 22.27
C LEU A 339 -9.44 9.44 22.95
N PHE A 340 -9.99 10.59 23.30
CA PHE A 340 -11.26 10.74 24.01
C PHE A 340 -12.46 11.01 23.08
N LYS A 341 -12.27 10.99 21.76
CA LYS A 341 -13.31 10.96 20.73
C LYS A 341 -13.58 9.53 20.26
#